data_ad7b6c64c9df99842ba3c773186aaa30
#
_entry.id   ad7b6c64c9df99842ba3c773186aaa30
#
_cell.length_a   1.000
_cell.length_b   1.000
_cell.length_c   1.000
_cell.angle_alpha   90.00
_cell.angle_beta   90.00
_cell.angle_gamma   90.00
#
_symmetry.space_group_name_H-M   'P 1'
#
loop_
_entity.id
_entity.type
_entity.pdbx_description
1 polymer ?
#
loop_
_entity_poly.entity_id
_entity_poly.type
_entity_poly.pdbx_seq_one_letter_code
_entity_poly.pdbx_strand_id
1 'polypeptide(L)'
;PKPTGFVVNSSSKKKELINLMQGYLPYALTSSRIALGCVFILFLDFVLPVTRRTKNLVGIYGIYNRYGQTGIELQTSDGGTYKLGKNMSGNLKPNEKVMICQSPLLAVPKRVETESGDAQNRIPVSIYGNFIFFPALWLITSTLGAFYKKGIEFRFNLGVVNLLLGIFNLIMLFIS
;
A
#
# COMPACT_ATOMS: atom_id res chain seq x y z
N PRO A 1 -2.53 43.04 43.09
CA PRO A 1 -2.88 41.65 42.94
C PRO A 1 -1.99 41.05 41.87
N LYS A 2 -1.04 40.18 42.24
CA LYS A 2 -0.23 39.41 41.28
C LYS A 2 -1.11 38.30 40.68
N PRO A 3 -1.12 38.06 39.39
CA PRO A 3 -1.82 36.93 38.84
C PRO A 3 -1.10 35.65 39.30
N THR A 4 -1.81 34.82 40.06
CA THR A 4 -1.38 33.45 40.40
C THR A 4 -1.37 32.64 39.12
N GLY A 5 -0.22 32.61 38.46
CA GLY A 5 -0.01 31.77 37.28
C GLY A 5 -0.20 30.31 37.68
N PHE A 6 -1.16 29.63 37.06
CA PHE A 6 -1.33 28.18 37.13
C PHE A 6 -0.07 27.52 36.59
N VAL A 7 0.87 27.19 37.47
CA VAL A 7 2.00 26.31 37.14
C VAL A 7 1.42 24.91 36.97
N VAL A 8 0.97 24.62 35.76
CA VAL A 8 0.57 23.26 35.39
C VAL A 8 1.81 22.38 35.50
N ASN A 9 1.82 21.51 36.52
CA ASN A 9 2.95 20.66 36.87
C ASN A 9 3.21 19.67 35.69
N SER A 10 4.11 20.01 34.79
CA SER A 10 4.44 19.23 33.58
C SER A 10 4.89 17.79 33.91
N SER A 11 5.45 17.58 35.09
CA SER A 11 5.88 16.27 35.61
C SER A 11 4.69 15.34 35.89
N SER A 12 3.56 15.84 36.37
CA SER A 12 2.35 15.04 36.63
C SER A 12 1.72 14.55 35.35
N LYS A 13 1.58 15.42 34.34
CA LYS A 13 1.03 15.06 33.02
C LYS A 13 1.88 14.02 32.30
N LYS A 14 3.21 14.11 32.42
CA LYS A 14 4.12 13.12 31.79
C LYS A 14 3.97 11.73 32.43
N LYS A 15 3.82 11.65 33.77
CA LYS A 15 3.58 10.38 34.48
C LYS A 15 2.25 9.75 34.05
N GLU A 16 1.20 10.54 33.97
CA GLU A 16 -0.13 10.09 33.55
C GLU A 16 -0.10 9.53 32.14
N LEU A 17 0.56 10.23 31.22
CA LEU A 17 0.73 9.77 29.84
C LEU A 17 1.49 8.44 29.76
N ILE A 18 2.58 8.29 30.53
CA ILE A 18 3.35 7.03 30.56
C ILE A 18 2.50 5.88 31.10
N ASN A 19 1.71 6.10 32.15
CA ASN A 19 0.81 5.09 32.71
C ASN A 19 -0.24 4.66 31.69
N LEU A 20 -0.80 5.61 30.94
CA LEU A 20 -1.75 5.35 29.87
C LEU A 20 -1.11 4.54 28.76
N MET A 21 0.10 4.90 28.30
CA MET A 21 0.86 4.14 27.32
C MET A 21 1.18 2.72 27.81
N GLN A 22 1.49 2.53 29.09
CA GLN A 22 1.72 1.20 29.67
C GLN A 22 0.48 0.29 29.56
N GLY A 23 -0.71 0.84 29.82
CA GLY A 23 -1.98 0.11 29.71
C GLY A 23 -2.25 -0.36 28.27
N TYR A 24 -1.92 0.45 27.28
CA TYR A 24 -2.13 0.12 25.86
C TYR A 24 -0.96 -0.59 25.18
N LEU A 25 0.19 -0.72 25.83
CA LEU A 25 1.39 -1.34 25.28
C LEU A 25 1.17 -2.78 24.76
N PRO A 26 0.42 -3.66 25.45
CA PRO A 26 0.15 -5.01 24.92
C PRO A 26 -0.55 -4.98 23.56
N TYR A 27 -1.52 -4.09 23.38
CA TYR A 27 -2.23 -3.93 22.10
C TYR A 27 -1.31 -3.41 20.98
N ALA A 28 -0.44 -2.44 21.28
CA ALA A 28 0.55 -1.92 20.36
C ALA A 28 1.55 -2.99 19.92
N LEU A 29 1.98 -3.87 20.82
CA LEU A 29 2.85 -4.99 20.49
C LEU A 29 2.15 -6.05 19.65
N THR A 30 0.91 -6.37 19.98
CA THR A 30 0.10 -7.32 19.21
C THR A 30 -0.13 -6.78 17.81
N SER A 31 -0.47 -5.50 17.66
CA SER A 31 -0.62 -4.87 16.34
C SER A 31 0.66 -4.95 15.51
N SER A 32 1.83 -4.72 16.10
CA SER A 32 3.13 -4.84 15.40
C SER A 32 3.42 -6.28 14.94
N ARG A 33 3.03 -7.28 15.72
CA ARG A 33 3.21 -8.71 15.35
C ARG A 33 2.25 -9.11 14.22
N ILE A 34 0.99 -8.68 14.29
CA ILE A 34 0.01 -8.90 13.23
C ILE A 34 0.48 -8.20 11.95
N ALA A 35 0.93 -6.94 12.06
CA ALA A 35 1.49 -6.18 10.94
C ALA A 35 2.65 -6.91 10.27
N LEU A 36 3.57 -7.50 11.06
CA LEU A 36 4.68 -8.28 10.54
C LEU A 36 4.21 -9.51 9.75
N GLY A 37 3.18 -10.22 10.23
CA GLY A 37 2.57 -11.33 9.50
C GLY A 37 1.93 -10.88 8.19
N CYS A 38 1.16 -9.80 8.20
CA CYS A 38 0.52 -9.25 7.01
C CYS A 38 1.54 -8.79 5.97
N VAL A 39 2.57 -8.05 6.39
CA VAL A 39 3.59 -7.56 5.45
C VAL A 39 4.44 -8.69 4.89
N PHE A 40 4.63 -9.77 5.65
CA PHE A 40 5.30 -10.97 5.15
C PHE A 40 4.49 -11.64 4.01
N ILE A 41 3.16 -11.67 4.13
CA ILE A 41 2.28 -12.16 3.05
C ILE A 41 2.41 -11.26 1.82
N LEU A 42 2.39 -9.92 1.98
CA LEU A 42 2.62 -8.98 0.88
C LEU A 42 3.98 -9.19 0.21
N PHE A 43 5.01 -9.42 1.01
CA PHE A 43 6.36 -9.67 0.50
C PHE A 43 6.42 -10.98 -0.29
N LEU A 44 5.84 -12.07 0.22
CA LEU A 44 5.75 -13.33 -0.50
C LEU A 44 5.00 -13.16 -1.83
N ASP A 45 3.85 -12.48 -1.80
CA ASP A 45 3.04 -12.20 -2.99
C ASP A 45 3.80 -11.36 -4.03
N PHE A 46 4.68 -10.45 -3.57
CA PHE A 46 5.54 -9.66 -4.45
C PHE A 46 6.64 -10.51 -5.11
N VAL A 47 7.29 -11.41 -4.37
CA VAL A 47 8.45 -12.19 -4.82
C VAL A 47 8.04 -13.38 -5.68
N LEU A 48 6.88 -13.96 -5.41
CA LEU A 48 6.39 -15.12 -6.15
C LEU A 48 6.18 -14.79 -7.64
N PRO A 49 6.34 -15.79 -8.54
CA PRO A 49 6.16 -15.59 -9.97
C PRO A 49 4.74 -15.17 -10.29
N VAL A 50 4.61 -14.23 -11.23
CA VAL A 50 3.31 -13.68 -11.64
C VAL A 50 2.45 -14.71 -12.36
N THR A 51 1.15 -14.65 -12.08
CA THR A 51 0.13 -15.41 -12.82
C THR A 51 -0.32 -14.58 -14.01
N ARG A 52 -0.40 -15.20 -15.20
CA ARG A 52 -0.87 -14.56 -16.42
C ARG A 52 -2.31 -14.94 -16.70
N ARG A 53 -3.16 -13.95 -16.94
CA ARG A 53 -4.56 -14.16 -17.33
C ARG A 53 -4.83 -13.40 -18.62
N THR A 54 -5.26 -14.14 -19.66
CA THR A 54 -5.67 -13.55 -20.93
C THR A 54 -7.08 -13.00 -20.79
N LYS A 55 -7.29 -11.75 -21.20
CA LYS A 55 -8.58 -11.07 -21.20
C LYS A 55 -8.80 -10.35 -22.52
N ASN A 56 -10.07 -10.26 -22.96
CA ASN A 56 -10.44 -9.50 -24.14
C ASN A 56 -10.61 -8.02 -23.75
N LEU A 57 -10.01 -7.14 -24.53
CA LEU A 57 -10.12 -5.70 -24.36
C LEU A 57 -11.41 -5.20 -25.00
N VAL A 58 -12.28 -4.57 -24.23
CA VAL A 58 -13.55 -4.02 -24.71
C VAL A 58 -13.42 -2.54 -25.06
N GLY A 59 -12.68 -1.78 -24.27
CA GLY A 59 -12.53 -0.35 -24.48
C GLY A 59 -11.17 0.18 -24.03
N ILE A 60 -10.76 1.27 -24.67
CA ILE A 60 -9.56 2.03 -24.36
C ILE A 60 -9.96 3.49 -24.23
N TYR A 61 -9.76 4.06 -23.05
CA TYR A 61 -10.15 5.44 -22.74
C TYR A 61 -8.91 6.27 -22.35
N GLY A 62 -8.78 7.47 -22.93
CA GLY A 62 -7.74 8.39 -22.55
C GLY A 62 -8.03 9.03 -21.16
N ILE A 63 -7.05 9.06 -20.28
CA ILE A 63 -7.11 9.80 -19.02
C ILE A 63 -6.48 11.17 -19.25
N TYR A 64 -7.26 12.25 -19.06
CA TYR A 64 -6.82 13.61 -19.30
C TYR A 64 -6.83 14.44 -18.02
N ASN A 65 -5.86 15.32 -17.89
CA ASN A 65 -5.86 16.42 -16.92
C ASN A 65 -5.74 17.77 -17.62
N ARG A 66 -5.66 18.86 -16.86
CA ARG A 66 -5.50 20.22 -17.41
C ARG A 66 -4.23 20.43 -18.26
N TYR A 67 -3.27 19.51 -18.21
CA TYR A 67 -2.02 19.58 -18.97
C TYR A 67 -1.98 18.57 -20.14
N GLY A 68 -3.07 17.86 -20.42
CA GLY A 68 -3.19 16.91 -21.50
C GLY A 68 -3.38 15.46 -21.05
N GLN A 69 -3.15 14.52 -21.94
CA GLN A 69 -3.29 13.10 -21.65
C GLN A 69 -2.20 12.60 -20.69
N THR A 70 -2.61 12.02 -19.56
CA THR A 70 -1.71 11.49 -18.53
C THR A 70 -1.60 9.98 -18.54
N GLY A 71 -2.56 9.28 -19.15
CA GLY A 71 -2.59 7.84 -19.20
C GLY A 71 -3.73 7.32 -20.07
N ILE A 72 -3.90 6.02 -20.02
CA ILE A 72 -5.02 5.31 -20.63
C ILE A 72 -5.67 4.39 -19.59
N GLU A 73 -6.95 4.17 -19.75
CA GLU A 73 -7.73 3.22 -18.99
C GLU A 73 -8.21 2.12 -19.91
N LEU A 74 -7.87 0.87 -19.57
CA LEU A 74 -8.28 -0.31 -20.30
C LEU A 74 -9.48 -0.94 -19.60
N GLN A 75 -10.53 -1.23 -20.36
CA GLN A 75 -11.68 -1.99 -19.87
C GLN A 75 -11.70 -3.36 -20.52
N THR A 76 -11.79 -4.41 -19.71
CA THR A 76 -11.83 -5.79 -20.15
C THR A 76 -13.25 -6.37 -20.09
N SER A 77 -13.50 -7.45 -20.84
CA SER A 77 -14.82 -8.09 -20.98
C SER A 77 -15.41 -8.63 -19.68
N ASP A 78 -14.60 -8.85 -18.67
CA ASP A 78 -15.02 -9.26 -17.33
C ASP A 78 -15.29 -8.07 -16.37
N GLY A 79 -15.30 -6.84 -16.89
CA GLY A 79 -15.54 -5.61 -16.13
C GLY A 79 -14.30 -5.07 -15.43
N GLY A 80 -13.14 -5.67 -15.58
CA GLY A 80 -11.89 -5.18 -15.01
C GLY A 80 -11.44 -3.88 -15.68
N THR A 81 -10.93 -2.95 -14.87
CA THR A 81 -10.43 -1.65 -15.32
C THR A 81 -8.97 -1.49 -14.89
N TYR A 82 -8.10 -1.17 -15.85
CA TYR A 82 -6.66 -1.05 -15.62
C TYR A 82 -6.14 0.29 -16.10
N LYS A 83 -5.47 1.05 -15.23
CA LYS A 83 -4.88 2.34 -15.57
C LYS A 83 -3.41 2.20 -15.90
N LEU A 84 -3.04 2.63 -17.09
CA LEU A 84 -1.68 2.56 -17.61
C LEU A 84 -1.12 3.95 -17.89
N GLY A 85 0.20 4.05 -17.93
CA GLY A 85 0.88 5.30 -18.29
C GLY A 85 0.70 5.67 -19.77
N LYS A 86 0.98 6.95 -20.10
CA LYS A 86 0.80 7.55 -21.42
C LYS A 86 1.49 6.78 -22.59
N ASN A 87 2.60 6.11 -22.32
CA ASN A 87 3.46 5.52 -23.36
C ASN A 87 2.86 4.30 -24.07
N MET A 88 1.65 3.86 -23.68
CA MET A 88 1.01 2.65 -24.22
C MET A 88 -0.08 2.88 -25.25
N SER A 89 -0.50 4.10 -25.47
CA SER A 89 -1.68 4.40 -26.29
C SER A 89 -1.56 4.01 -27.78
N GLY A 90 -0.35 3.76 -28.29
CA GLY A 90 -0.12 3.52 -29.73
C GLY A 90 -0.32 2.08 -30.21
N ASN A 91 -0.27 1.08 -29.33
CA ASN A 91 -0.14 -0.32 -29.75
C ASN A 91 -1.34 -1.22 -29.40
N LEU A 92 -2.32 -0.72 -28.65
CA LEU A 92 -3.49 -1.50 -28.24
C LEU A 92 -4.71 -1.15 -29.09
N LYS A 93 -5.42 -2.18 -29.57
CA LYS A 93 -6.66 -2.03 -30.34
C LYS A 93 -7.86 -2.60 -29.56
N PRO A 94 -9.05 -2.01 -29.68
CA PRO A 94 -10.28 -2.62 -29.15
C PRO A 94 -10.46 -4.03 -29.74
N ASN A 95 -11.00 -4.95 -28.94
CA ASN A 95 -11.17 -6.37 -29.24
C ASN A 95 -9.87 -7.20 -29.33
N GLU A 96 -8.73 -6.62 -28.99
CA GLU A 96 -7.47 -7.35 -28.87
C GLU A 96 -7.41 -8.12 -27.54
N LYS A 97 -6.70 -9.25 -27.54
CA LYS A 97 -6.41 -9.99 -26.33
C LYS A 97 -5.21 -9.40 -25.62
N VAL A 98 -5.35 -9.17 -24.34
CA VAL A 98 -4.28 -8.69 -23.45
C VAL A 98 -4.03 -9.69 -22.34
N MET A 99 -2.78 -9.84 -21.96
CA MET A 99 -2.38 -10.65 -20.80
C MET A 99 -2.18 -9.75 -19.60
N ILE A 100 -3.01 -9.95 -18.58
CA ILE A 100 -2.88 -9.28 -17.30
C ILE A 100 -1.99 -10.14 -16.41
N CYS A 101 -0.83 -9.62 -16.05
CA CYS A 101 0.09 -10.25 -15.10
C CYS A 101 -0.25 -9.80 -13.69
N GLN A 102 -0.70 -10.74 -12.86
CA GLN A 102 -1.14 -10.50 -11.48
C GLN A 102 -0.24 -11.23 -10.50
N SER A 103 -0.19 -10.74 -9.27
CA SER A 103 0.43 -11.47 -8.19
C SER A 103 -0.38 -12.75 -7.85
N PRO A 104 0.29 -13.82 -7.38
CA PRO A 104 -0.37 -15.13 -7.27
C PRO A 104 -1.32 -15.26 -6.08
N LEU A 105 -1.06 -14.59 -4.95
CA LEU A 105 -1.85 -14.72 -3.73
C LEU A 105 -2.98 -13.70 -3.66
N LEU A 106 -2.67 -12.44 -3.93
CA LEU A 106 -3.61 -11.32 -3.77
C LEU A 106 -4.23 -10.86 -5.09
N ALA A 107 -3.83 -11.46 -6.21
CA ALA A 107 -4.30 -11.14 -7.56
C ALA A 107 -4.12 -9.64 -7.93
N VAL A 108 -3.14 -8.98 -7.32
CA VAL A 108 -2.83 -7.57 -7.58
C VAL A 108 -2.21 -7.42 -8.96
N PRO A 109 -2.77 -6.62 -9.86
CA PRO A 109 -2.24 -6.44 -11.19
C PRO A 109 -0.91 -5.68 -11.14
N LYS A 110 0.12 -6.24 -11.79
CA LYS A 110 1.49 -5.67 -11.84
C LYS A 110 1.80 -5.04 -13.19
N ARG A 111 1.36 -5.69 -14.27
CA ARG A 111 1.62 -5.24 -15.64
C ARG A 111 0.60 -5.80 -16.64
N VAL A 112 0.48 -5.14 -17.76
CA VAL A 112 -0.29 -5.60 -18.91
C VAL A 112 0.68 -5.87 -20.05
N GLU A 113 0.54 -7.03 -20.71
CA GLU A 113 1.31 -7.46 -21.87
C GLU A 113 0.36 -7.63 -23.07
N THR A 114 0.80 -7.29 -24.27
CA THR A 114 0.10 -7.67 -25.49
C THR A 114 0.29 -9.16 -25.76
N GLU A 115 -0.61 -9.79 -26.53
CA GLU A 115 -0.49 -11.22 -26.88
C GLU A 115 0.81 -11.50 -27.66
N SER A 116 1.28 -10.53 -28.47
CA SER A 116 2.56 -10.59 -29.17
C SER A 116 3.79 -10.50 -28.27
N GLY A 117 3.62 -10.08 -27.01
CA GLY A 117 4.72 -9.88 -26.07
C GLY A 117 5.56 -8.62 -26.31
N ASP A 118 5.25 -7.85 -27.38
CA ASP A 118 6.06 -6.71 -27.80
C ASP A 118 5.92 -5.47 -26.92
N ALA A 119 4.84 -5.37 -26.16
CA ALA A 119 4.60 -4.27 -25.25
C ALA A 119 4.33 -4.76 -23.84
N GLN A 120 5.24 -4.42 -22.93
CA GLN A 120 5.09 -4.67 -21.49
C GLN A 120 4.94 -3.35 -20.74
N ASN A 121 3.84 -3.19 -20.05
CA ASN A 121 3.58 -1.94 -19.34
C ASN A 121 3.20 -2.19 -17.89
N ARG A 122 3.94 -1.54 -17.00
CA ARG A 122 3.67 -1.57 -15.56
C ARG A 122 2.42 -0.77 -15.24
N ILE A 123 1.63 -1.26 -14.30
CA ILE A 123 0.50 -0.52 -13.76
C ILE A 123 1.05 0.40 -12.66
N PRO A 124 1.07 1.73 -12.89
CA PRO A 124 1.70 2.67 -11.97
C PRO A 124 0.91 2.81 -10.66
N VAL A 125 -0.41 2.73 -10.73
CA VAL A 125 -1.30 2.87 -9.58
C VAL A 125 -1.56 1.48 -9.00
N SER A 126 -0.56 0.93 -8.34
CA SER A 126 -0.64 -0.36 -7.66
C SER A 126 0.26 -0.35 -6.44
N ILE A 127 -0.08 -1.14 -5.43
CA ILE A 127 0.74 -1.32 -4.22
C ILE A 127 2.15 -1.84 -4.57
N TYR A 128 2.28 -2.59 -5.67
CA TYR A 128 3.56 -3.08 -6.20
C TYR A 128 4.15 -2.20 -7.31
N GLY A 129 3.49 -1.09 -7.64
CA GLY A 129 3.97 -0.06 -8.55
C GLY A 129 4.68 1.08 -7.81
N ASN A 130 4.17 2.30 -8.01
CA ASN A 130 4.76 3.50 -7.39
C ASN A 130 4.64 3.55 -5.87
N PHE A 131 3.74 2.75 -5.29
CA PHE A 131 3.47 2.74 -3.84
C PHE A 131 4.25 1.66 -3.07
N ILE A 132 5.18 0.95 -3.70
CA ILE A 132 5.96 -0.15 -3.08
C ILE A 132 6.72 0.27 -1.81
N PHE A 133 7.04 1.55 -1.67
CA PHE A 133 7.73 2.06 -0.49
C PHE A 133 6.89 1.97 0.80
N PHE A 134 5.55 1.96 0.71
CA PHE A 134 4.69 1.81 1.89
C PHE A 134 4.76 0.41 2.51
N PRO A 135 4.62 -0.70 1.75
CA PRO A 135 4.90 -2.03 2.28
C PRO A 135 6.32 -2.18 2.84
N ALA A 136 7.33 -1.58 2.18
CA ALA A 136 8.72 -1.62 2.65
C ALA A 136 8.87 -0.88 3.99
N LEU A 137 8.29 0.32 4.13
CA LEU A 137 8.28 1.06 5.38
C LEU A 137 7.54 0.30 6.48
N TRP A 138 6.41 -0.33 6.14
CA TRP A 138 5.64 -1.15 7.07
C TRP A 138 6.42 -2.37 7.55
N LEU A 139 7.21 -3.01 6.68
CA LEU A 139 8.12 -4.11 7.05
C LEU A 139 9.14 -3.65 8.08
N ILE A 140 9.79 -2.51 7.85
CA ILE A 140 10.80 -1.95 8.77
C ILE A 140 10.18 -1.63 10.13
N THR A 141 9.07 -0.89 10.15
CA THR A 141 8.42 -0.45 11.39
C THR A 141 7.81 -1.62 12.18
N SER A 142 7.23 -2.62 11.51
CA SER A 142 6.69 -3.80 12.14
C SER A 142 7.78 -4.70 12.73
N THR A 143 8.90 -4.85 12.03
CA THR A 143 10.07 -5.58 12.55
C THR A 143 10.63 -4.91 13.79
N LEU A 144 10.82 -3.59 13.75
CA LEU A 144 11.26 -2.82 14.92
C LEU A 144 10.24 -2.94 16.06
N GLY A 145 8.95 -2.79 15.77
CA GLY A 145 7.89 -2.89 16.78
C GLY A 145 7.78 -4.28 17.42
N ALA A 146 8.05 -5.35 16.69
CA ALA A 146 7.99 -6.71 17.19
C ALA A 146 9.21 -7.10 18.06
N PHE A 147 10.42 -6.65 17.68
CA PHE A 147 11.68 -7.12 18.27
C PHE A 147 12.36 -6.10 19.19
N TYR A 148 12.13 -4.81 19.01
CA TYR A 148 12.76 -3.78 19.82
C TYR A 148 12.14 -3.71 21.23
N LYS A 149 12.97 -3.87 22.27
CA LYS A 149 12.51 -4.02 23.66
C LYS A 149 12.67 -2.76 24.52
N LYS A 150 13.43 -1.75 24.07
CA LYS A 150 13.73 -0.56 24.87
C LYS A 150 12.73 0.57 24.61
N GLY A 151 12.35 1.29 25.70
CA GLY A 151 11.54 2.51 25.64
C GLY A 151 10.05 2.25 25.39
N ILE A 152 9.21 2.51 26.40
CA ILE A 152 7.75 2.32 26.31
C ILE A 152 7.14 3.24 25.26
N GLU A 153 7.53 4.51 25.26
CA GLU A 153 7.05 5.52 24.32
C GLU A 153 7.34 5.11 22.86
N PHE A 154 8.57 4.66 22.60
CA PHE A 154 8.98 4.24 21.25
C PHE A 154 8.18 3.02 20.75
N ARG A 155 8.01 2.01 21.62
CA ARG A 155 7.24 0.80 21.28
C ARG A 155 5.77 1.09 21.04
N PHE A 156 5.19 1.96 21.87
CA PHE A 156 3.81 2.40 21.68
C PHE A 156 3.63 3.14 20.35
N ASN A 157 4.50 4.11 20.07
CA ASN A 157 4.47 4.87 18.82
C ASN A 157 4.63 3.98 17.60
N LEU A 158 5.54 2.98 17.64
CA LEU A 158 5.67 2.00 16.57
C LEU A 158 4.39 1.19 16.36
N GLY A 159 3.70 0.81 17.44
CA GLY A 159 2.41 0.13 17.34
C GLY A 159 1.35 0.96 16.62
N VAL A 160 1.25 2.25 16.96
CA VAL A 160 0.35 3.21 16.31
C VAL A 160 0.72 3.40 14.83
N VAL A 161 2.00 3.59 14.53
CA VAL A 161 2.49 3.73 13.14
C VAL A 161 2.18 2.48 12.33
N ASN A 162 2.38 1.29 12.90
CA ASN A 162 2.06 0.03 12.23
C ASN A 162 0.57 -0.12 11.92
N LEU A 163 -0.30 0.32 12.83
CA LEU A 163 -1.74 0.33 12.59
C LEU A 163 -2.10 1.26 11.42
N LEU A 164 -1.57 2.49 11.41
CA LEU A 164 -1.85 3.47 10.35
C LEU A 164 -1.32 3.00 8.99
N LEU A 165 -0.08 2.48 8.95
CA LEU A 165 0.49 1.91 7.73
C LEU A 165 -0.29 0.68 7.26
N GLY A 166 -0.80 -0.15 8.18
CA GLY A 166 -1.65 -1.29 7.86
C GLY A 166 -2.93 -0.87 7.18
N ILE A 167 -3.65 0.11 7.73
CA ILE A 167 -4.86 0.69 7.13
C ILE A 167 -4.55 1.26 5.74
N PHE A 168 -3.46 2.01 5.62
CA PHE A 168 -3.07 2.59 4.33
C PHE A 168 -2.76 1.52 3.28
N ASN A 169 -1.98 0.49 3.62
CA ASN A 169 -1.67 -0.60 2.71
C ASN A 169 -2.93 -1.39 2.31
N LEU A 170 -3.88 -1.57 3.25
CA LEU A 170 -5.16 -2.20 2.95
C LEU A 170 -5.98 -1.38 1.94
N ILE A 171 -6.07 -0.07 2.15
CA ILE A 171 -6.75 0.84 1.20
C ILE A 171 -6.10 0.75 -0.19
N MET A 172 -4.75 0.78 -0.24
CA MET A 172 -4.02 0.66 -1.50
C MET A 172 -4.24 -0.68 -2.20
N LEU A 173 -4.40 -1.77 -1.44
CA LEU A 173 -4.72 -3.09 -1.98
C LEU A 173 -6.10 -3.12 -2.67
N PHE A 174 -7.09 -2.41 -2.10
CA PHE A 174 -8.44 -2.31 -2.69
C PHE A 174 -8.52 -1.39 -3.91
N ILE A 175 -7.60 -0.41 -4.02
CA ILE A 175 -7.56 0.53 -5.15
C ILE A 175 -6.74 -0.05 -6.32
N SER A 176 -5.84 -1.01 -6.05
CA SER A 176 -4.97 -1.67 -7.03
C SER A 176 -5.73 -2.66 -7.90
#